data_3620d2c2370221db60e3a03a64cfd5ab
#
_entry.id   3620d2c2370221db60e3a03a64cfd5ab
#
_cell.length_a   1.000
_cell.length_b   1.000
_cell.length_c   1.000
_cell.angle_alpha   90.00
_cell.angle_beta   90.00
_cell.angle_gamma   90.00
#
_symmetry.space_group_name_H-M   'P 1'
#
loop_
_entity.id
_entity.type
_entity.pdbx_description
1 polymer ?
#
loop_
_entity_poly.entity_id
_entity_poly.type
_entity_poly.pdbx_seq_one_letter_code
_entity_poly.pdbx_strand_id
1 'polypeptide(L)'
;MFVPQSWLTDTLDKCNPGWSVSTADLDAGFVKVGFEIEGVPHPLPTITGPLVVGQVMEIEELEGFKKPIRFCHVDVGNENGELQEIICGARNFKLHDLVIVALPGAVLPGGFEISARKTYSHMSCGMMCSATELGIEQDHSGISTLRPGTAEPGSSADPGL
;
A
#
# COMPACT_ATOMS: atom_id res chain seq x y z
N MET A 1 14.92 -16.09 -1.56
CA MET A 1 14.31 -16.09 -0.21
C MET A 1 14.56 -14.73 0.41
N PHE A 2 13.52 -14.08 0.94
CA PHE A 2 13.68 -12.80 1.65
C PHE A 2 13.90 -13.08 3.13
N VAL A 3 14.91 -12.43 3.72
CA VAL A 3 15.20 -12.49 5.15
C VAL A 3 15.18 -11.05 5.68
N PRO A 4 14.20 -10.66 6.53
CA PRO A 4 14.17 -9.35 7.14
C PRO A 4 15.39 -9.15 8.05
N GLN A 5 16.05 -7.99 7.94
CA GLN A 5 17.20 -7.67 8.80
C GLN A 5 16.79 -7.61 10.27
N SER A 6 15.60 -7.09 10.58
CA SER A 6 15.05 -7.06 11.93
C SER A 6 14.98 -8.44 12.57
N TRP A 7 14.55 -9.45 11.81
CA TRP A 7 14.47 -10.82 12.30
C TRP A 7 15.84 -11.42 12.65
N LEU A 8 16.86 -11.07 11.86
CA LEU A 8 18.24 -11.49 12.16
C LEU A 8 18.77 -10.77 13.40
N THR A 9 18.59 -9.44 13.49
CA THR A 9 18.99 -8.65 14.66
C THR A 9 18.31 -9.13 15.93
N ASP A 10 17.01 -9.35 15.94
CA ASP A 10 16.25 -9.82 17.09
C ASP A 10 16.69 -11.23 17.56
N THR A 11 17.04 -12.06 16.60
CA THR A 11 17.51 -13.43 16.92
C THR A 11 18.92 -13.39 17.51
N LEU A 12 19.80 -12.59 16.97
CA LEU A 12 21.18 -12.50 17.40
C LEU A 12 21.36 -11.68 18.68
N ASP A 13 20.52 -10.67 18.92
CA ASP A 13 20.53 -9.89 20.15
C ASP A 13 20.19 -10.74 21.38
N LYS A 14 19.34 -11.77 21.22
CA LYS A 14 19.07 -12.77 22.29
C LYS A 14 20.32 -13.52 22.73
N CYS A 15 21.25 -13.76 21.81
CA CYS A 15 22.50 -14.47 22.08
C CYS A 15 23.64 -13.52 22.46
N ASN A 16 23.62 -12.29 21.93
CA ASN A 16 24.62 -11.25 22.15
C ASN A 16 23.92 -9.90 22.38
N PRO A 17 23.48 -9.61 23.61
CA PRO A 17 22.76 -8.36 23.89
C PRO A 17 23.54 -7.12 23.48
N GLY A 18 22.87 -6.20 22.73
CA GLY A 18 23.47 -5.01 22.16
C GLY A 18 24.18 -5.23 20.81
N TRP A 19 24.05 -6.41 20.20
CA TRP A 19 24.60 -6.69 18.89
C TRP A 19 23.85 -5.86 17.81
N SER A 20 24.63 -5.21 16.97
CA SER A 20 24.09 -4.48 15.81
C SER A 20 25.03 -4.65 14.62
N VAL A 21 24.48 -4.65 13.43
CA VAL A 21 25.23 -4.78 12.18
C VAL A 21 24.55 -3.98 11.09
N SER A 22 25.35 -3.35 10.23
CA SER A 22 24.81 -2.66 9.07
C SER A 22 24.37 -3.65 7.98
N THR A 23 23.44 -3.24 7.12
CA THR A 23 23.02 -4.04 5.96
C THR A 23 24.21 -4.39 5.06
N ALA A 24 25.15 -3.46 4.88
CA ALA A 24 26.34 -3.68 4.06
C ALA A 24 27.30 -4.73 4.67
N ASP A 25 27.44 -4.74 5.99
CA ASP A 25 28.27 -5.75 6.68
C ASP A 25 27.61 -7.13 6.66
N LEU A 26 26.26 -7.18 6.75
CA LEU A 26 25.51 -8.43 6.59
C LEU A 26 25.70 -8.99 5.17
N ASP A 27 25.54 -8.17 4.14
CA ASP A 27 25.74 -8.56 2.74
C ASP A 27 27.14 -9.13 2.54
N ALA A 28 28.17 -8.39 2.94
CA ALA A 28 29.55 -8.85 2.88
C ALA A 28 29.80 -10.16 3.68
N GLY A 29 29.17 -10.29 4.84
CA GLY A 29 29.24 -11.47 5.67
C GLY A 29 28.62 -12.70 5.02
N PHE A 30 27.45 -12.58 4.44
CA PHE A 30 26.78 -13.65 3.72
C PHE A 30 27.57 -14.12 2.50
N VAL A 31 28.06 -13.20 1.68
CA VAL A 31 28.90 -13.52 0.52
C VAL A 31 30.18 -14.26 0.97
N LYS A 32 30.81 -13.82 2.06
CA LYS A 32 32.03 -14.42 2.59
C LYS A 32 31.83 -15.87 3.05
N VAL A 33 30.65 -16.25 3.53
CA VAL A 33 30.31 -17.63 3.92
C VAL A 33 29.65 -18.45 2.80
N GLY A 34 29.61 -17.90 1.59
CA GLY A 34 29.18 -18.62 0.39
C GLY A 34 27.70 -18.50 0.03
N PHE A 35 26.98 -17.54 0.62
CA PHE A 35 25.63 -17.21 0.17
C PHE A 35 25.69 -16.17 -0.96
N GLU A 36 24.94 -16.40 -1.99
CA GLU A 36 24.74 -15.41 -3.06
C GLU A 36 23.58 -14.51 -2.68
N ILE A 37 23.82 -13.18 -2.67
CA ILE A 37 22.81 -12.18 -2.41
C ILE A 37 22.32 -11.63 -3.77
N GLU A 38 21.10 -11.93 -4.13
CA GLU A 38 20.47 -11.44 -5.38
C GLU A 38 20.21 -9.93 -5.35
N GLY A 39 20.09 -9.33 -4.16
CA GLY A 39 19.94 -7.91 -3.96
C GLY A 39 19.45 -7.57 -2.55
N VAL A 40 19.67 -6.35 -2.16
CA VAL A 40 19.09 -5.74 -0.97
C VAL A 40 17.94 -4.87 -1.45
N PRO A 41 16.68 -5.19 -1.11
CA PRO A 41 15.56 -4.34 -1.48
C PRO A 41 15.81 -2.92 -0.95
N HIS A 42 15.59 -1.93 -1.77
CA HIS A 42 15.58 -0.54 -1.29
C HIS A 42 14.47 -0.40 -0.24
N PRO A 43 14.69 0.44 0.79
CA PRO A 43 13.63 0.76 1.72
C PRO A 43 12.40 1.22 0.93
N LEU A 44 11.21 0.72 1.34
CA LEU A 44 9.97 1.14 0.72
C LEU A 44 9.89 2.66 0.70
N PRO A 45 9.40 3.27 -0.37
CA PRO A 45 9.25 4.71 -0.45
C PRO A 45 8.42 5.19 0.74
N THR A 46 8.84 6.28 1.35
CA THR A 46 8.13 6.84 2.48
C THR A 46 6.77 7.38 2.01
N ILE A 47 5.71 6.77 2.50
CA ILE A 47 4.35 7.28 2.39
C ILE A 47 4.05 7.99 3.70
N THR A 48 3.47 9.18 3.64
CA THR A 48 3.08 9.92 4.84
C THR A 48 1.60 10.26 4.79
N GLY A 49 0.96 10.40 5.95
CA GLY A 49 -0.46 10.66 6.06
C GLY A 49 -1.32 9.38 6.05
N PRO A 50 -2.65 9.51 5.96
CA PRO A 50 -3.57 8.41 6.17
C PRO A 50 -3.61 7.45 4.97
N LEU A 51 -3.00 6.28 5.14
CA LEU A 51 -3.11 5.14 4.23
C LEU A 51 -3.81 4.00 4.99
N VAL A 52 -4.97 3.59 4.51
CA VAL A 52 -5.84 2.65 5.21
C VAL A 52 -6.32 1.51 4.32
N VAL A 53 -6.74 0.43 4.94
CA VAL A 53 -7.48 -0.63 4.25
C VAL A 53 -8.93 -0.19 4.10
N GLY A 54 -9.46 -0.26 2.89
CA GLY A 54 -10.87 -0.03 2.60
C GLY A 54 -11.55 -1.27 2.08
N GLN A 55 -12.87 -1.39 2.30
CA GLN A 55 -13.69 -2.40 1.67
C GLN A 55 -14.64 -1.76 0.66
N VAL A 56 -14.68 -2.30 -0.55
CA VAL A 56 -15.56 -1.80 -1.62
C VAL A 56 -16.99 -2.21 -1.34
N MET A 57 -17.85 -1.26 -1.01
CA MET A 57 -19.24 -1.50 -0.63
C MET A 57 -20.21 -1.32 -1.80
N GLU A 58 -19.89 -0.44 -2.76
CA GLU A 58 -20.72 -0.17 -3.93
C GLU A 58 -19.85 0.22 -5.12
N ILE A 59 -20.26 -0.17 -6.31
CA ILE A 59 -19.60 0.16 -7.57
C ILE A 59 -20.66 0.61 -8.58
N GLU A 60 -20.54 1.83 -9.07
CA GLU A 60 -21.32 2.37 -10.17
C GLU A 60 -20.41 2.58 -11.39
N GLU A 61 -20.77 2.00 -12.52
CA GLU A 61 -20.05 2.23 -13.79
C GLU A 61 -20.55 3.56 -14.40
N LEU A 62 -19.66 4.53 -14.54
CA LEU A 62 -19.99 5.80 -15.17
C LEU A 62 -19.87 5.68 -16.70
N GLU A 63 -20.99 5.89 -17.39
CA GLU A 63 -21.06 5.81 -18.85
C GLU A 63 -20.75 7.18 -19.52
N GLY A 64 -20.42 7.16 -20.81
CA GLY A 64 -20.20 8.36 -21.61
C GLY A 64 -18.77 8.89 -21.63
N PHE A 65 -17.82 8.18 -21.02
CA PHE A 65 -16.41 8.55 -21.04
C PHE A 65 -15.58 7.66 -21.99
N LYS A 66 -14.47 8.19 -22.50
CA LYS A 66 -13.57 7.44 -23.41
C LYS A 66 -12.92 6.21 -22.75
N LYS A 67 -12.76 6.24 -21.43
CA LYS A 67 -12.24 5.14 -20.63
C LYS A 67 -13.30 4.71 -19.62
N PRO A 68 -13.38 3.44 -19.26
CA PRO A 68 -14.27 2.99 -18.20
C PRO A 68 -13.86 3.65 -16.88
N ILE A 69 -14.83 4.26 -16.22
CA ILE A 69 -14.68 4.94 -14.94
C ILE A 69 -15.69 4.34 -13.97
N ARG A 70 -15.26 4.07 -12.76
CA ARG A 70 -16.09 3.58 -11.66
C ARG A 70 -16.18 4.63 -10.57
N PHE A 71 -17.38 4.87 -10.09
CA PHE A 71 -17.65 5.58 -8.88
C PHE A 71 -17.94 4.55 -7.78
N CYS A 72 -17.17 4.59 -6.71
CA CYS A 72 -17.19 3.57 -5.69
C CYS A 72 -17.45 4.20 -4.32
N HIS A 73 -18.25 3.50 -3.50
CA HIS A 73 -18.32 3.75 -2.07
C HIS A 73 -17.44 2.72 -1.36
N VAL A 74 -16.48 3.22 -0.60
CA VAL A 74 -15.47 2.39 0.08
C VAL A 74 -15.56 2.64 1.57
N ASP A 75 -15.82 1.60 2.36
CA ASP A 75 -15.76 1.65 3.81
C ASP A 75 -14.29 1.71 4.24
N VAL A 76 -13.92 2.79 4.92
CA VAL A 76 -12.57 3.05 5.43
C VAL A 76 -12.54 3.08 6.96
N GLY A 77 -13.56 2.54 7.61
CA GLY A 77 -13.73 2.50 9.05
C GLY A 77 -14.22 3.82 9.65
N ASN A 78 -14.89 3.73 10.79
CA ASN A 78 -15.57 4.84 11.44
C ASN A 78 -14.64 6.03 11.76
N GLU A 79 -13.40 5.75 12.13
CA GLU A 79 -12.41 6.78 12.48
C GLU A 79 -11.98 7.62 11.28
N ASN A 80 -12.15 7.11 10.07
CA ASN A 80 -11.73 7.72 8.81
C ASN A 80 -12.90 8.27 7.99
N GLY A 81 -14.10 8.36 8.58
CA GLY A 81 -15.29 8.91 7.94
C GLY A 81 -16.21 7.87 7.30
N GLU A 82 -16.08 6.60 7.72
CA GLU A 82 -16.93 5.46 7.37
C GLU A 82 -16.94 5.15 5.87
N LEU A 83 -17.83 5.76 5.09
CA LEU A 83 -17.90 5.57 3.63
C LEU A 83 -17.27 6.75 2.89
N GLN A 84 -16.29 6.45 2.05
CA GLN A 84 -15.66 7.43 1.16
C GLN A 84 -16.07 7.21 -0.30
N GLU A 85 -16.41 8.29 -0.95
CA GLU A 85 -16.69 8.32 -2.39
C GLU A 85 -15.37 8.40 -3.14
N ILE A 86 -15.07 7.44 -4.00
CA ILE A 86 -13.79 7.37 -4.73
C ILE A 86 -14.03 7.04 -6.20
N ILE A 87 -13.42 7.82 -7.09
CA ILE A 87 -13.39 7.55 -8.53
C ILE A 87 -12.17 6.71 -8.87
N CYS A 88 -12.40 5.61 -9.58
CA CYS A 88 -11.35 4.70 -10.00
C CYS A 88 -11.48 4.30 -11.47
N GLY A 89 -10.36 4.31 -12.19
CA GLY A 89 -10.28 3.83 -13.57
C GLY A 89 -9.92 2.34 -13.70
N ALA A 90 -9.56 1.67 -12.60
CA ALA A 90 -9.22 0.26 -12.61
C ALA A 90 -10.46 -0.63 -12.61
N ARG A 91 -10.31 -1.86 -13.11
CA ARG A 91 -11.40 -2.85 -13.20
C ARG A 91 -11.07 -4.20 -12.57
N ASN A 92 -9.91 -4.33 -11.96
CA ASN A 92 -9.42 -5.58 -11.39
C ASN A 92 -9.93 -5.87 -9.97
N PHE A 93 -10.95 -5.14 -9.50
CA PHE A 93 -11.57 -5.33 -8.20
C PHE A 93 -13.09 -5.52 -8.31
N LYS A 94 -13.68 -6.09 -7.29
CA LYS A 94 -15.09 -6.43 -7.19
C LYS A 94 -15.70 -5.89 -5.89
N LEU A 95 -17.01 -6.00 -5.78
CA LEU A 95 -17.75 -5.74 -4.55
C LEU A 95 -17.19 -6.59 -3.39
N HIS A 96 -17.00 -5.96 -2.24
CA HIS A 96 -16.46 -6.53 -1.01
C HIS A 96 -14.95 -6.87 -1.03
N ASP A 97 -14.23 -6.56 -2.11
CA ASP A 97 -12.78 -6.67 -2.09
C ASP A 97 -12.17 -5.65 -1.12
N LEU A 98 -11.10 -6.07 -0.45
CA LEU A 98 -10.26 -5.19 0.35
C LEU A 98 -9.22 -4.52 -0.54
N VAL A 99 -9.08 -3.21 -0.40
CA VAL A 99 -8.21 -2.36 -1.22
C VAL A 99 -7.39 -1.42 -0.34
N ILE A 100 -6.28 -0.93 -0.84
CA ILE A 100 -5.49 0.08 -0.15
C ILE A 100 -5.96 1.46 -0.60
N VAL A 101 -6.34 2.30 0.35
CA VAL A 101 -6.90 3.64 0.12
C VAL A 101 -6.00 4.71 0.73
N ALA A 102 -5.55 5.63 -0.10
CA ALA A 102 -4.94 6.87 0.35
C ALA A 102 -6.04 7.92 0.53
N LEU A 103 -6.21 8.41 1.75
CA LEU A 103 -7.18 9.45 2.09
C LEU A 103 -6.59 10.85 1.88
N PRO A 104 -7.41 11.92 1.85
CA PRO A 104 -6.92 13.28 1.74
C PRO A 104 -5.89 13.63 2.83
N GLY A 105 -4.76 14.21 2.42
CA GLY A 105 -3.59 14.46 3.27
C GLY A 105 -2.51 13.39 3.21
N ALA A 106 -2.76 12.24 2.57
CA ALA A 106 -1.71 11.29 2.28
C ALA A 106 -0.79 11.80 1.18
N VAL A 107 0.51 11.55 1.32
CA VAL A 107 1.53 11.85 0.30
C VAL A 107 2.16 10.56 -0.16
N LEU A 108 1.96 10.22 -1.42
CA LEU A 108 2.48 9.04 -2.05
C LEU A 108 3.93 9.24 -2.55
N PRO A 109 4.65 8.17 -2.90
CA PRO A 109 5.97 8.26 -3.49
C PRO A 109 6.02 9.24 -4.66
N GLY A 110 7.10 10.04 -4.72
CA GLY A 110 7.22 11.12 -5.70
C GLY A 110 6.57 12.44 -5.29
N GLY A 111 6.03 12.54 -4.06
CA GLY A 111 5.45 13.77 -3.52
C GLY A 111 4.02 14.05 -4.02
N PHE A 112 3.32 13.03 -4.48
CA PHE A 112 1.93 13.16 -4.93
C PHE A 112 0.98 13.22 -3.73
N GLU A 113 0.46 14.41 -3.44
CA GLU A 113 -0.48 14.66 -2.35
C GLU A 113 -1.92 14.34 -2.77
N ILE A 114 -2.59 13.54 -1.95
CA ILE A 114 -4.01 13.18 -2.13
C ILE A 114 -4.87 14.27 -1.53
N SER A 115 -5.81 14.77 -2.33
CA SER A 115 -6.81 15.75 -1.91
C SER A 115 -8.20 15.41 -2.46
N ALA A 116 -9.22 15.78 -1.72
CA ALA A 116 -10.59 15.68 -2.22
C ALA A 116 -10.75 16.58 -3.47
N ARG A 117 -11.24 16.00 -4.55
CA ARG A 117 -11.42 16.72 -5.80
C ARG A 117 -12.67 16.29 -6.55
N LYS A 118 -13.30 17.24 -7.24
CA LYS A 118 -14.43 16.92 -8.11
C LYS A 118 -13.93 16.42 -9.46
N THR A 119 -14.30 15.20 -9.80
CA THR A 119 -13.93 14.54 -11.06
C THR A 119 -15.15 13.86 -11.65
N TYR A 120 -15.41 14.02 -12.95
CA TYR A 120 -16.57 13.43 -13.63
C TYR A 120 -17.92 13.75 -12.95
N SER A 121 -18.09 14.97 -12.43
CA SER A 121 -19.26 15.46 -11.71
C SER A 121 -19.48 14.87 -10.31
N HIS A 122 -18.66 13.94 -9.87
CA HIS A 122 -18.67 13.34 -8.54
C HIS A 122 -17.49 13.84 -7.69
N MET A 123 -17.67 13.86 -6.38
CA MET A 123 -16.58 14.15 -5.45
C MET A 123 -15.77 12.85 -5.24
N SER A 124 -14.45 12.93 -5.32
CA SER A 124 -13.57 11.85 -4.96
C SER A 124 -12.76 12.23 -3.74
N CYS A 125 -13.00 11.55 -2.64
CA CYS A 125 -12.42 11.82 -1.31
C CYS A 125 -11.31 10.81 -0.97
N GLY A 126 -10.44 10.52 -1.92
CA GLY A 126 -9.33 9.59 -1.77
C GLY A 126 -8.96 8.92 -3.08
N MET A 127 -8.04 7.97 -2.99
CA MET A 127 -7.57 7.19 -4.13
C MET A 127 -7.33 5.73 -3.71
N MET A 128 -7.88 4.79 -4.46
CA MET A 128 -7.48 3.38 -4.38
C MET A 128 -6.14 3.21 -5.08
N CYS A 129 -5.13 2.71 -4.36
CA CYS A 129 -3.75 2.68 -4.82
C CYS A 129 -3.39 1.38 -5.54
N SER A 130 -2.58 1.50 -6.58
CA SER A 130 -1.87 0.38 -7.21
C SER A 130 -0.53 0.12 -6.51
N ALA A 131 0.08 -1.04 -6.77
CA ALA A 131 1.42 -1.37 -6.28
C ALA A 131 2.47 -0.34 -6.75
N THR A 132 2.32 0.17 -7.97
CA THR A 132 3.20 1.22 -8.53
C THR A 132 3.07 2.53 -7.78
N GLU A 133 1.84 2.96 -7.45
CA GLU A 133 1.60 4.21 -6.69
C GLU A 133 2.10 4.10 -5.26
N LEU A 134 2.09 2.90 -4.69
CA LEU A 134 2.68 2.60 -3.38
C LEU A 134 4.21 2.42 -3.45
N GLY A 135 4.80 2.38 -4.66
CA GLY A 135 6.23 2.18 -4.86
C GLY A 135 6.73 0.77 -4.53
N ILE A 136 5.83 -0.21 -4.46
CA ILE A 136 6.15 -1.61 -4.14
C ILE A 136 6.64 -2.36 -5.38
N GLU A 137 5.94 -2.22 -6.50
CA GLU A 137 6.22 -2.88 -7.76
C GLU A 137 5.92 -1.96 -8.94
N GLN A 138 6.55 -2.23 -10.09
CA GLN A 138 6.22 -1.55 -11.35
C GLN A 138 5.11 -2.31 -12.11
N ASP A 139 4.04 -2.64 -11.41
CA ASP A 139 2.89 -3.32 -12.01
C ASP A 139 1.75 -2.31 -12.25
N HIS A 140 1.36 -2.17 -13.49
CA HIS A 140 0.28 -1.29 -13.96
C HIS A 140 -1.03 -2.06 -14.23
N SER A 141 -1.16 -3.29 -13.74
CA SER A 141 -2.33 -4.15 -14.00
C SER A 141 -3.62 -3.67 -13.34
N GLY A 142 -3.53 -2.75 -12.37
CA GLY A 142 -4.67 -2.18 -11.66
C GLY A 142 -4.34 -1.78 -10.23
N ILE A 143 -5.37 -1.69 -9.39
CA ILE A 143 -5.20 -1.39 -7.96
C ILE A 143 -4.77 -2.62 -7.16
N SER A 144 -4.13 -2.38 -6.03
CA SER A 144 -3.75 -3.43 -5.08
C SER A 144 -4.98 -3.92 -4.32
N THR A 145 -5.26 -5.23 -4.42
CA THR A 145 -6.31 -5.90 -3.66
C THR A 145 -5.69 -6.82 -2.60
N LEU A 146 -6.29 -6.87 -1.42
CA LEU A 146 -5.86 -7.74 -0.33
C LEU A 146 -6.73 -9.00 -0.29
N ARG A 147 -6.19 -10.07 0.28
CA ARG A 147 -6.97 -11.30 0.48
C ARG A 147 -8.07 -11.04 1.53
N PRO A 148 -9.27 -11.60 1.35
CA PRO A 148 -10.33 -11.50 2.33
C PRO A 148 -9.87 -11.96 3.73
N GLY A 149 -10.18 -11.17 4.76
CA GLY A 149 -9.81 -11.48 6.14
C GLY A 149 -8.36 -11.20 6.54
N THR A 150 -7.56 -10.58 5.65
CA THR A 150 -6.18 -10.18 5.98
C THR A 150 -6.13 -8.97 6.92
N ALA A 151 -7.09 -8.06 6.77
CA ALA A 151 -7.18 -6.83 7.55
C ALA A 151 -8.64 -6.38 7.65
N GLU A 152 -8.93 -5.50 8.60
CA GLU A 152 -10.25 -4.89 8.75
C GLU A 152 -10.29 -3.52 8.08
N PRO A 153 -11.46 -3.07 7.55
CA PRO A 153 -11.63 -1.72 7.05
C PRO A 153 -11.25 -0.67 8.10
N GLY A 154 -10.50 0.34 7.71
CA GLY A 154 -9.98 1.38 8.60
C GLY A 154 -8.64 1.06 9.26
N SER A 155 -8.15 -0.18 9.21
CA SER A 155 -6.82 -0.50 9.70
C SER A 155 -5.73 0.21 8.88
N SER A 156 -4.61 0.55 9.52
CA SER A 156 -3.46 1.12 8.81
C SER A 156 -2.95 0.17 7.73
N ALA A 157 -2.73 0.70 6.54
CA ALA A 157 -2.12 -0.02 5.43
C ALA A 157 -0.67 0.42 5.18
N ASP A 158 -0.03 1.06 6.18
CA ASP A 158 1.37 1.47 6.07
C ASP A 158 2.26 0.22 5.88
N PRO A 159 3.01 0.14 4.78
CA PRO A 159 3.89 -1.00 4.51
C PRO A 159 5.09 -1.10 5.47
N GLY A 160 5.26 -0.13 6.36
CA GLY A 160 6.30 -0.10 7.40
C GLY A 160 5.88 -0.71 8.74
N LEU A 161 4.64 -1.21 8.87
CA LEU A 161 4.12 -1.87 10.07
C LEU A 161 4.09 -3.39 9.93
#